data_db02a56dc7756666cee098e68d965838
#
_entry.id   db02a56dc7756666cee098e68d965838
#
_cell.length_a   1.000
_cell.length_b   1.000
_cell.length_c   1.000
_cell.angle_alpha   90.00
_cell.angle_beta   90.00
_cell.angle_gamma   90.00
#
_symmetry.space_group_name_H-M   'P 1'
#
loop_
_entity.id
_entity.type
_entity.pdbx_description
1 polymer ?
#
loop_
_entity_poly.entity_id
_entity_poly.type
_entity_poly.pdbx_seq_one_letter_code
_entity_poly.pdbx_strand_id
1 'polypeptide(L)'
;MFIVNGIAYAGEESTPIKVCGVRPLSEHRLWLRFTTGETKIFDFTPLLSKPAFAQLADERTFAGVYIDYGVTVWNDGDIDIAPEYLYAHATDAESIA
;
A
#
# COMPACT_ATOMS: atom_id res chain seq x y z
N MET A 1 -24.73 5.21 11.37
CA MET A 1 -24.91 5.51 10.39
C MET A 1 -24.64 5.27 9.90
N PHE A 2 -25.30 5.19 10.31
CA PHE A 2 -25.42 5.39 9.36
C PHE A 2 -25.42 5.20 8.95
N ILE A 3 -25.64 5.69 9.29
CA ILE A 3 -25.98 5.94 8.38
C ILE A 3 -25.98 5.88 7.79
N VAL A 4 -26.50 6.05 8.31
CA VAL A 4 -26.61 6.29 7.33
C VAL A 4 -26.64 6.02 6.76
N ASN A 5 -27.08 6.28 6.91
CA ASN A 5 -27.15 6.24 6.13
C ASN A 5 -26.95 5.92 6.19
N GLY A 6 -27.07 5.97 6.85
CA GLY A 6 -26.96 6.04 6.73
C GLY A 6 -26.55 5.61 7.17
N ILE A 7 -26.72 5.58 7.66
CA ILE A 7 -26.27 5.43 7.70
C ILE A 7 -25.65 5.16 8.05
N ALA A 8 -25.70 5.08 8.80
CA ALA A 8 -25.10 5.14 8.65
C ALA A 8 -24.60 4.82 8.77
N TYR A 9 -24.61 4.78 9.37
CA TYR A 9 -23.98 4.65 9.05
C TYR A 9 -23.22 4.48 9.25
N ALA A 10 -23.09 4.43 9.87
CA ALA A 10 -22.46 4.49 9.86
C ALA A 10 -21.64 4.38 9.88
N GLY A 11 -21.29 4.53 10.07
CA GLY A 11 -20.66 4.53 9.93
C GLY A 11 -19.76 4.27 10.02
N GLU A 12 -19.77 4.05 10.33
CA GLU A 12 -19.00 3.82 10.35
C GLU A 12 -18.06 4.15 10.05
N GLU A 13 -18.13 4.86 10.48
CA GLU A 13 -17.10 5.24 10.27
C GLU A 13 -15.81 4.81 10.19
N SER A 14 -15.75 5.13 9.68
CA SER A 14 -14.64 4.22 9.69
C SER A 14 -13.32 4.91 9.46
N THR A 15 -12.32 4.45 10.21
CA THR A 15 -10.97 4.98 10.05
C THR A 15 -10.42 4.55 8.69
N PRO A 16 -9.91 5.47 7.88
CA PRO A 16 -9.27 5.07 6.61
C PRO A 16 -8.09 4.15 6.85
N ILE A 17 -7.92 3.19 5.95
CA ILE A 17 -6.77 2.31 5.99
C ILE A 17 -5.54 3.09 5.53
N LYS A 18 -4.46 3.00 6.31
CA LYS A 18 -3.21 3.66 5.98
C LYS A 18 -2.06 2.70 6.19
N VAL A 19 -0.94 2.98 5.54
CA VAL A 19 0.28 2.21 5.71
C VAL A 19 1.09 2.84 6.83
N CYS A 20 1.55 2.06 7.77
CA CYS A 20 2.38 2.55 8.86
C CYS A 20 3.75 1.89 8.90
N GLY A 21 4.04 0.94 8.01
CA GLY A 21 5.36 0.36 7.86
C GLY A 21 5.55 -0.11 6.43
N VAL A 22 6.75 0.04 5.88
CA VAL A 22 7.04 -0.41 4.53
C VAL A 22 8.50 -0.84 4.44
N ARG A 23 8.75 -1.92 3.71
CA ARG A 23 10.11 -2.37 3.40
C ARG A 23 10.17 -2.88 1.97
N PRO A 24 11.16 -2.48 1.20
CA PRO A 24 11.37 -3.08 -0.11
C PRO A 24 11.99 -4.47 0.07
N LEU A 25 11.47 -5.42 -0.69
CA LEU A 25 11.98 -6.78 -0.70
C LEU A 25 12.52 -7.09 -2.08
N SER A 26 13.21 -8.22 -2.21
CA SER A 26 13.71 -8.66 -3.51
C SER A 26 12.55 -8.91 -4.47
N GLU A 27 12.82 -8.86 -5.77
CA GLU A 27 11.87 -9.15 -6.83
C GLU A 27 10.68 -8.19 -6.84
N HIS A 28 10.94 -6.92 -6.50
CA HIS A 28 9.94 -5.86 -6.54
C HIS A 28 8.71 -6.17 -5.71
N ARG A 29 8.94 -6.70 -4.52
CA ARG A 29 7.87 -6.90 -3.55
C ARG A 29 8.02 -5.91 -2.42
N LEU A 30 6.91 -5.59 -1.76
CA LEU A 30 6.88 -4.70 -0.60
C LEU A 30 6.30 -5.44 0.59
N TRP A 31 7.00 -5.38 1.72
CA TRP A 31 6.40 -5.74 2.99
C TRP A 31 5.69 -4.50 3.53
N LEU A 32 4.45 -4.68 3.96
CA LEU A 32 3.60 -3.58 4.38
C LEU A 32 2.95 -3.88 5.72
N ARG A 33 2.89 -2.87 6.55
CA ARG A 33 2.09 -2.92 7.75
C ARG A 33 1.04 -1.83 7.68
N PHE A 34 -0.20 -2.22 7.96
CA PHE A 34 -1.33 -1.30 7.88
C PHE A 34 -1.79 -0.89 9.27
N THR A 35 -2.52 0.23 9.34
CA THR A 35 -3.05 0.72 10.61
C THR A 35 -4.04 -0.25 11.25
N THR A 36 -4.55 -1.21 10.49
CA THR A 36 -5.36 -2.29 11.03
C THR A 36 -4.57 -3.26 11.91
N GLY A 37 -3.23 -3.18 11.84
CA GLY A 37 -2.35 -4.13 12.52
C GLY A 37 -1.91 -5.28 11.64
N GLU A 38 -2.49 -5.41 10.45
CA GLU A 38 -2.16 -6.49 9.53
C GLU A 38 -0.86 -6.21 8.79
N THR A 39 -0.12 -7.27 8.51
CA THR A 39 1.08 -7.20 7.67
C THR A 39 0.83 -7.99 6.40
N LYS A 40 1.26 -7.43 5.27
CA LYS A 40 0.99 -8.04 3.97
C LYS A 40 2.21 -7.88 3.07
N ILE A 41 2.25 -8.71 2.02
CA ILE A 41 3.28 -8.63 0.98
C ILE A 41 2.58 -8.29 -0.33
N PHE A 42 3.06 -7.26 -1.00
CA PHE A 42 2.52 -6.84 -2.28
C PHE A 42 3.57 -7.05 -3.37
N ASP A 43 3.20 -7.77 -4.42
CA ASP A 43 4.08 -7.99 -5.57
C ASP A 43 3.83 -6.89 -6.58
N PHE A 44 4.81 -6.03 -6.78
CA PHE A 44 4.70 -4.88 -7.65
C PHE A 44 4.92 -5.23 -9.12
N THR A 45 5.42 -6.42 -9.41
CA THR A 45 5.80 -6.81 -10.78
C THR A 45 4.71 -6.53 -11.81
N PRO A 46 3.43 -6.88 -11.55
CA PRO A 46 2.39 -6.62 -12.56
C PRO A 46 2.20 -5.15 -12.88
N LEU A 47 2.57 -4.25 -11.97
CA LEU A 47 2.37 -2.82 -12.18
C LEU A 47 3.54 -2.16 -12.90
N LEU A 48 4.69 -2.84 -13.03
CA LEU A 48 5.88 -2.22 -13.61
C LEU A 48 5.72 -1.90 -15.08
N SER A 49 4.77 -2.54 -15.76
CA SER A 49 4.51 -2.24 -17.17
C SER A 49 3.65 -0.99 -17.36
N LYS A 50 3.11 -0.44 -16.29
CA LYS A 50 2.28 0.77 -16.38
C LYS A 50 3.17 2.01 -16.37
N PRO A 51 2.86 3.02 -17.22
CA PRO A 51 3.71 4.21 -17.28
C PRO A 51 3.90 4.90 -15.94
N ALA A 52 2.86 4.92 -15.10
CA ALA A 52 2.95 5.60 -13.81
C ALA A 52 4.00 4.98 -12.90
N PHE A 53 4.31 3.69 -13.08
CA PHE A 53 5.22 2.97 -12.21
C PHE A 53 6.47 2.45 -12.93
N ALA A 54 6.68 2.87 -14.18
CA ALA A 54 7.77 2.33 -14.98
C ALA A 54 9.14 2.56 -14.36
N GLN A 55 9.32 3.68 -13.66
CA GLN A 55 10.61 3.98 -13.02
C GLN A 55 10.95 3.00 -11.91
N LEU A 56 9.96 2.34 -11.35
CA LEU A 56 10.18 1.41 -10.24
C LEU A 56 10.75 0.08 -10.70
N ALA A 57 10.84 -0.15 -12.01
CA ALA A 57 11.55 -1.32 -12.52
C ALA A 57 13.03 -1.27 -12.15
N ASP A 58 13.58 -0.07 -11.96
CA ASP A 58 14.92 0.10 -11.45
C ASP A 58 14.90 -0.21 -9.95
N GLU A 59 15.69 -1.21 -9.54
CA GLU A 59 15.67 -1.67 -8.15
C GLU A 59 16.12 -0.60 -7.17
N ARG A 60 17.01 0.26 -7.57
CA ARG A 60 17.47 1.35 -6.72
C ARG A 60 16.35 2.34 -6.44
N THR A 61 15.60 2.69 -7.48
CA THR A 61 14.46 3.57 -7.32
C THR A 61 13.41 2.92 -6.44
N PHE A 62 13.12 1.65 -6.67
CA PHE A 62 12.14 0.92 -5.89
C PHE A 62 12.53 0.87 -4.41
N ALA A 63 13.81 0.69 -4.12
CA ALA A 63 14.30 0.59 -2.75
C ALA A 63 14.19 1.91 -1.99
N GLY A 64 13.96 3.02 -2.70
CA GLY A 64 13.80 4.33 -2.08
C GLY A 64 12.40 4.60 -1.53
N VAL A 65 11.57 3.59 -1.43
CA VAL A 65 10.20 3.71 -0.94
C VAL A 65 10.16 4.25 0.49
N TYR A 66 9.15 5.09 0.77
CA TYR A 66 8.92 5.57 2.13
C TYR A 66 7.43 5.88 2.30
N ILE A 67 7.05 6.26 3.51
CA ILE A 67 5.67 6.57 3.85
C ILE A 67 5.52 8.06 4.04
N ASP A 68 4.52 8.64 3.39
CA ASP A 68 4.18 10.05 3.56
C ASP A 68 2.69 10.12 3.88
N TYR A 69 2.36 10.53 5.12
CA TYR A 69 0.98 10.62 5.58
C TYR A 69 0.18 9.34 5.34
N GLY A 70 0.82 8.19 5.60
CA GLY A 70 0.14 6.90 5.48
C GLY A 70 0.06 6.36 4.07
N VAL A 71 0.71 7.02 3.11
CA VAL A 71 0.73 6.63 1.70
C VAL A 71 2.13 6.19 1.32
N THR A 72 2.23 5.11 0.56
CA THR A 72 3.51 4.61 0.08
C THR A 72 3.94 5.43 -1.14
N VAL A 73 5.12 6.05 -1.06
CA VAL A 73 5.59 6.98 -2.09
C VAL A 73 7.06 6.75 -2.45
N TRP A 74 7.44 7.27 -3.62
CA TRP A 74 8.81 7.27 -4.13
C TRP A 74 9.11 8.64 -4.75
N ASN A 75 10.40 8.96 -4.89
CA ASN A 75 10.85 10.15 -5.62
C ASN A 75 10.18 11.43 -5.15
N ASP A 76 10.24 11.67 -3.84
CA ASP A 76 9.67 12.87 -3.24
C ASP A 76 8.19 13.06 -3.54
N GLY A 77 7.47 11.95 -3.67
CA GLY A 77 6.04 11.99 -3.89
C GLY A 77 5.60 11.99 -5.34
N ASP A 78 6.55 11.95 -6.28
CA ASP A 78 6.21 11.86 -7.70
C ASP A 78 5.46 10.58 -8.04
N ILE A 79 5.75 9.51 -7.29
CA ILE A 79 5.10 8.22 -7.50
C ILE A 79 4.46 7.82 -6.19
N ASP A 80 3.18 7.45 -6.24
CA ASP A 80 2.50 6.98 -5.04
C ASP A 80 1.53 5.87 -5.42
N ILE A 81 1.07 5.14 -4.40
CA ILE A 81 0.06 4.11 -4.59
C ILE A 81 -0.85 4.12 -3.36
N ALA A 82 -2.16 4.07 -3.61
CA ALA A 82 -3.13 4.20 -2.53
C ALA A 82 -3.06 3.04 -1.56
N PRO A 83 -3.14 3.32 -0.24
CA PRO A 83 -3.14 2.25 0.76
C PRO A 83 -4.26 1.25 0.56
N GLU A 84 -5.43 1.73 0.14
CA GLU A 84 -6.58 0.84 -0.09
C GLU A 84 -6.31 -0.16 -1.20
N TYR A 85 -5.63 0.29 -2.26
CA TYR A 85 -5.27 -0.61 -3.34
C TYR A 85 -4.32 -1.69 -2.85
N LEU A 86 -3.28 -1.29 -2.11
CA LEU A 86 -2.33 -2.24 -1.56
C LEU A 86 -3.02 -3.24 -0.63
N TYR A 87 -3.90 -2.74 0.21
CA TYR A 87 -4.60 -3.59 1.16
C TYR A 87 -5.44 -4.65 0.45
N ALA A 88 -6.13 -4.24 -0.62
CA ALA A 88 -7.04 -5.13 -1.34
C ALA A 88 -6.31 -6.18 -2.17
N HIS A 89 -5.10 -5.88 -2.62
CA HIS A 89 -4.40 -6.74 -3.58
C HIS A 89 -3.17 -7.43 -3.02
N ALA A 90 -2.77 -7.12 -1.80
CA ALA A 90 -1.63 -7.79 -1.17
C ALA A 90 -2.08 -9.09 -0.53
N THR A 91 -1.11 -9.99 -0.28
CA THR A 91 -1.36 -11.25 0.42
C THR A 91 -0.84 -11.14 1.83
N ASP A 92 -1.41 -11.92 2.73
CA ASP A 92 -0.97 -11.90 4.13
C ASP A 92 0.48 -12.35 4.23
N ALA A 93 1.29 -11.56 4.95
CA ALA A 93 2.70 -11.88 5.11
C ALA A 93 2.92 -13.24 5.78
N GLU A 94 2.05 -13.58 6.69
CA GLU A 94 2.17 -14.83 7.43
C GLU A 94 1.97 -16.06 6.56
N SER A 95 1.20 -15.92 5.48
CA SER A 95 0.93 -17.06 4.62
C SER A 95 2.11 -17.39 3.73
N ILE A 96 3.14 -16.54 3.72
CA ILE A 96 4.31 -16.70 2.88
C ILE A 96 5.44 -17.41 3.61
N ALA A 97 5.37 -17.40 4.90
CA ALA A 97 6.43 -17.95 5.76
C ALA A 97 6.66 -19.44 5.54
#